data_3ddbb53c1de3d76de4c80e52633c2988
#
_entry.id   3ddbb53c1de3d76de4c80e52633c2988
#
_cell.length_a   1.000
_cell.length_b   1.000
_cell.length_c   1.000
_cell.angle_alpha   90.00
_cell.angle_beta   90.00
_cell.angle_gamma   90.00
#
_symmetry.space_group_name_H-M   'P 1'
#
loop_
_entity.id
_entity.type
_entity.pdbx_description
1 polymer ?
#
loop_
_entity_poly.entity_id
_entity_poly.type
_entity_poly.pdbx_seq_one_letter_code
_entity_poly.pdbx_strand_id
1 'polypeptide(L)'
;ICPWCLKYITYIKEPACLKCGKALEDDNREYCKDCTDKQHLFNQAVSVYEYSEGIKQSIYNFKYHNKREYAEVYADEISGRYGDVINMWQPDVIMPVPIHVSKLKSRGYNQAGLIAESLSKKLNIEYNEHSLIRTRATSPMKDLNDIQRTKNLEKAFKIAGNVIIYNKVLIVDDIYTTG
;
A
#
# COMPACT_ATOMS: atom_id res chain seq x y z
N ILE A 1 -1.04 0.31 19.07
CA ILE A 1 -1.00 -1.19 19.06
C ILE A 1 -0.77 -1.68 20.47
N CYS A 2 -1.53 -2.72 20.94
CA CYS A 2 -1.35 -3.24 22.31
C CYS A 2 -0.02 -4.03 22.45
N PRO A 3 0.58 -4.11 23.69
CA PRO A 3 1.86 -4.78 23.90
C PRO A 3 1.86 -6.28 23.52
N TRP A 4 0.70 -6.93 23.60
CA TRP A 4 0.54 -8.33 23.17
C TRP A 4 0.70 -8.47 21.65
N CYS A 5 0.05 -7.61 20.87
CA CYS A 5 0.11 -7.65 19.41
C CYS A 5 1.51 -7.29 18.89
N LEU A 6 2.22 -6.37 19.57
CA LEU A 6 3.58 -5.96 19.19
C LEU A 6 4.58 -7.12 19.12
N LYS A 7 4.40 -8.18 19.91
CA LYS A 7 5.27 -9.36 19.91
C LYS A 7 5.24 -10.14 18.59
N TYR A 8 4.18 -9.99 17.82
CA TYR A 8 3.96 -10.72 16.55
C TYR A 8 4.12 -9.84 15.31
N ILE A 9 4.52 -8.59 15.51
CA ILE A 9 4.71 -7.60 14.45
C ILE A 9 6.20 -7.37 14.26
N THR A 10 6.66 -7.56 13.03
CA THR A 10 8.01 -7.21 12.62
C THR A 10 7.96 -5.94 11.79
N TYR A 11 8.61 -4.91 12.28
CA TYR A 11 8.82 -3.67 11.52
C TYR A 11 9.97 -3.85 10.55
N ILE A 12 9.85 -3.25 9.37
CA ILE A 12 10.99 -3.12 8.47
C ILE A 12 12.00 -2.19 9.13
N LYS A 13 13.24 -2.66 9.20
CA LYS A 13 14.40 -1.93 9.71
C LYS A 13 15.38 -1.68 8.58
N GLU A 14 16.26 -0.71 8.78
CA GLU A 14 17.42 -0.55 7.91
C GLU A 14 18.40 -1.74 8.08
N PRO A 15 19.05 -2.18 6.98
CA PRO A 15 18.94 -1.60 5.64
C PRO A 15 17.65 -2.01 4.90
N ALA A 16 17.04 -1.04 4.22
CA ALA A 16 15.86 -1.25 3.41
C ALA A 16 16.12 -0.83 1.95
N CYS A 17 15.46 -1.48 1.01
CA CYS A 17 15.60 -1.19 -0.41
C CYS A 17 15.19 0.26 -0.71
N LEU A 18 16.11 1.06 -1.26
CA LEU A 18 15.90 2.47 -1.57
C LEU A 18 14.76 2.71 -2.59
N LYS A 19 14.39 1.69 -3.37
CA LYS A 19 13.31 1.78 -4.35
C LYS A 19 11.94 1.42 -3.75
N CYS A 20 11.81 0.25 -3.12
CA CYS A 20 10.51 -0.29 -2.69
C CYS A 20 10.32 -0.38 -1.17
N GLY A 21 11.32 -0.03 -0.37
CA GLY A 21 11.23 -0.06 1.10
C GLY A 21 11.18 -1.46 1.72
N LYS A 22 11.49 -2.54 0.95
CA LYS A 22 11.57 -3.90 1.48
C LYS A 22 12.85 -4.07 2.30
N ALA A 23 12.80 -4.79 3.42
CA ALA A 23 13.99 -5.13 4.21
C ALA A 23 15.02 -5.85 3.34
N LEU A 24 16.30 -5.53 3.53
CA LEU A 24 17.44 -6.18 2.90
C LEU A 24 18.13 -7.09 3.92
N GLU A 25 18.61 -8.24 3.45
CA GLU A 25 19.38 -9.20 4.26
C GLU A 25 20.89 -8.87 4.25
N ASP A 26 21.33 -8.05 3.31
CA ASP A 26 22.72 -7.70 3.06
C ASP A 26 22.90 -6.18 3.15
N ASP A 27 23.68 -5.74 4.13
CA ASP A 27 23.96 -4.33 4.42
C ASP A 27 24.72 -3.62 3.29
N ASN A 28 25.34 -4.38 2.38
CA ASN A 28 26.08 -3.82 1.24
C ASN A 28 25.19 -3.55 0.01
N ARG A 29 23.90 -3.85 0.08
CA ARG A 29 22.96 -3.65 -1.02
C ARG A 29 22.08 -2.44 -0.78
N GLU A 30 21.90 -1.64 -1.82
CA GLU A 30 20.94 -0.53 -1.84
C GLU A 30 19.58 -0.96 -2.37
N TYR A 31 19.52 -2.01 -3.20
CA TYR A 31 18.30 -2.47 -3.87
C TYR A 31 18.07 -3.96 -3.66
N CYS A 32 16.84 -4.35 -3.44
CA CYS A 32 16.47 -5.76 -3.41
C CYS A 32 16.52 -6.38 -4.82
N LYS A 33 16.57 -7.71 -4.90
CA LYS A 33 16.65 -8.44 -6.16
C LYS A 33 15.55 -8.05 -7.15
N ASP A 34 14.29 -7.92 -6.69
CA ASP A 34 13.20 -7.51 -7.57
C ASP A 34 13.42 -6.13 -8.20
N CYS A 35 13.93 -5.17 -7.42
CA CYS A 35 14.20 -3.82 -7.92
C CYS A 35 15.46 -3.72 -8.77
N THR A 36 16.39 -4.67 -8.66
CA THR A 36 17.55 -4.80 -9.54
C THR A 36 17.14 -5.45 -10.87
N ASP A 37 16.32 -6.50 -10.82
CA ASP A 37 15.97 -7.32 -11.98
C ASP A 37 14.80 -6.75 -12.79
N LYS A 38 13.94 -5.89 -12.20
CA LYS A 38 12.73 -5.36 -12.81
C LYS A 38 12.70 -3.85 -12.78
N GLN A 39 12.25 -3.25 -13.87
CA GLN A 39 11.96 -1.82 -13.92
C GLN A 39 10.57 -1.55 -13.32
N HIS A 40 10.53 -0.79 -12.22
CA HIS A 40 9.29 -0.30 -11.63
C HIS A 40 8.99 1.13 -12.07
N LEU A 41 7.72 1.42 -12.36
CA LEU A 41 7.28 2.74 -12.83
C LEU A 41 7.17 3.78 -11.72
N PHE A 42 7.04 3.37 -10.45
CA PHE A 42 7.05 4.30 -9.33
C PHE A 42 8.47 4.80 -9.01
N ASN A 43 8.57 6.01 -8.47
CA ASN A 43 9.86 6.60 -8.09
C ASN A 43 10.44 5.94 -6.85
N GLN A 44 9.68 5.90 -5.77
CA GLN A 44 10.07 5.34 -4.48
C GLN A 44 8.84 4.83 -3.73
N ALA A 45 9.02 3.86 -2.85
CA ALA A 45 7.99 3.39 -1.94
C ALA A 45 8.58 3.10 -0.56
N VAL A 46 7.74 3.10 0.45
CA VAL A 46 8.06 2.71 1.83
C VAL A 46 7.07 1.68 2.31
N SER A 47 7.52 0.81 3.21
CA SER A 47 6.69 -0.20 3.84
C SER A 47 6.98 -0.21 5.34
N VAL A 48 5.93 -0.29 6.17
CA VAL A 48 6.07 -0.24 7.63
C VAL A 48 6.45 -1.59 8.20
N TYR A 49 5.81 -2.66 7.70
CA TYR A 49 5.89 -3.98 8.29
C TYR A 49 6.39 -5.02 7.31
N GLU A 50 7.12 -5.99 7.82
CA GLU A 50 7.30 -7.26 7.12
C GLU A 50 5.99 -8.05 7.12
N TYR A 51 5.76 -8.83 6.08
CA TYR A 51 4.55 -9.64 5.94
C TYR A 51 4.62 -10.90 6.82
N SER A 52 4.74 -10.69 8.14
CA SER A 52 4.78 -11.70 9.19
C SER A 52 3.38 -12.24 9.53
N GLU A 53 3.31 -13.34 10.31
CA GLU A 53 2.03 -13.94 10.69
C GLU A 53 1.11 -12.97 11.46
N GLY A 54 1.67 -12.13 12.34
CA GLY A 54 0.87 -11.12 13.05
C GLY A 54 0.25 -10.08 12.12
N ILE A 55 1.01 -9.61 11.13
CA ILE A 55 0.51 -8.67 10.12
C ILE A 55 -0.49 -9.33 9.17
N LYS A 56 -0.27 -10.58 8.75
CA LYS A 56 -1.24 -11.34 7.95
C LYS A 56 -2.59 -11.44 8.67
N GLN A 57 -2.58 -11.79 9.95
CA GLN A 57 -3.81 -11.88 10.75
C GLN A 57 -4.48 -10.52 10.92
N SER A 58 -3.71 -9.46 11.15
CA SER A 58 -4.22 -8.10 11.27
C SER A 58 -4.91 -7.64 9.97
N ILE A 59 -4.24 -7.82 8.82
CA ILE A 59 -4.80 -7.49 7.50
C ILE A 59 -6.02 -8.37 7.18
N TYR A 60 -6.02 -9.64 7.57
CA TYR A 60 -7.17 -10.51 7.41
C TYR A 60 -8.38 -9.99 8.19
N ASN A 61 -8.20 -9.63 9.46
CA ASN A 61 -9.25 -9.04 10.29
C ASN A 61 -9.76 -7.71 9.71
N PHE A 62 -8.84 -6.88 9.22
CA PHE A 62 -9.16 -5.63 8.54
C PHE A 62 -9.97 -5.87 7.25
N LYS A 63 -9.70 -6.93 6.49
CA LYS A 63 -10.41 -7.24 5.23
C LYS A 63 -11.76 -7.93 5.42
N TYR A 64 -11.91 -8.75 6.46
CA TYR A 64 -13.03 -9.69 6.54
C TYR A 64 -13.83 -9.64 7.85
N HIS A 65 -13.34 -8.96 8.89
CA HIS A 65 -13.97 -8.88 10.20
C HIS A 65 -14.42 -7.46 10.57
N ASN A 66 -14.59 -6.59 9.56
CA ASN A 66 -15.07 -5.21 9.70
C ASN A 66 -14.28 -4.37 10.72
N LYS A 67 -12.98 -4.63 10.88
CA LYS A 67 -12.08 -3.90 11.78
C LYS A 67 -11.59 -2.60 11.16
N ARG A 68 -12.51 -1.68 10.83
CA ARG A 68 -12.22 -0.39 10.16
C ARG A 68 -11.29 0.50 10.97
N GLU A 69 -11.35 0.40 12.31
CA GLU A 69 -10.50 1.12 13.25
C GLU A 69 -9.00 0.84 13.05
N TYR A 70 -8.64 -0.25 12.38
CA TYR A 70 -7.24 -0.55 12.06
C TYR A 70 -6.64 0.44 11.06
N ALA A 71 -7.47 1.09 10.24
CA ALA A 71 -6.99 2.09 9.29
C ALA A 71 -6.27 3.25 10.00
N GLU A 72 -6.84 3.72 11.12
CA GLU A 72 -6.22 4.79 11.92
C GLU A 72 -4.87 4.35 12.47
N VAL A 73 -4.77 3.12 13.01
CA VAL A 73 -3.50 2.58 13.51
C VAL A 73 -2.45 2.49 12.40
N TYR A 74 -2.83 2.00 11.21
CA TYR A 74 -1.90 1.94 10.07
C TYR A 74 -1.47 3.33 9.60
N ALA A 75 -2.38 4.29 9.57
CA ALA A 75 -2.06 5.66 9.21
C ALA A 75 -1.15 6.35 10.26
N ASP A 76 -1.35 6.08 11.56
CA ASP A 76 -0.45 6.54 12.63
C ASP A 76 0.96 6.00 12.45
N GLU A 77 1.09 4.70 12.18
CA GLU A 77 2.40 4.07 11.99
C GLU A 77 3.11 4.58 10.71
N ILE A 78 2.37 4.79 9.62
CA ILE A 78 2.93 5.36 8.38
C ILE A 78 3.37 6.80 8.62
N SER A 79 2.51 7.64 9.19
CA SER A 79 2.83 9.07 9.41
C SER A 79 3.96 9.25 10.44
N GLY A 80 3.98 8.44 11.50
CA GLY A 80 5.01 8.53 12.53
C GLY A 80 6.39 8.08 12.06
N ARG A 81 6.47 7.11 11.13
CA ARG A 81 7.74 6.59 10.63
C ARG A 81 8.24 7.27 9.37
N TYR A 82 7.32 7.65 8.50
CA TYR A 82 7.63 8.12 7.14
C TYR A 82 7.01 9.47 6.81
N GLY A 83 6.42 10.17 7.79
CA GLY A 83 5.82 11.49 7.55
C GLY A 83 6.81 12.48 6.94
N ASP A 84 8.03 12.54 7.48
CA ASP A 84 9.08 13.44 6.95
C ASP A 84 9.50 13.04 5.53
N VAL A 85 9.66 11.74 5.27
CA VAL A 85 10.00 11.22 3.95
C VAL A 85 8.90 11.52 2.93
N ILE A 86 7.64 11.31 3.31
CA ILE A 86 6.48 11.62 2.45
C ILE A 86 6.41 13.13 2.18
N ASN A 87 6.66 13.96 3.19
CA ASN A 87 6.70 15.42 3.04
C ASN A 87 7.84 15.88 2.11
N MET A 88 9.01 15.23 2.16
CA MET A 88 10.10 15.49 1.21
C MET A 88 9.73 15.11 -0.22
N TRP A 89 8.89 14.09 -0.43
CA TRP A 89 8.39 13.75 -1.76
C TRP A 89 7.43 14.79 -2.32
N GLN A 90 6.78 15.58 -1.46
CA GLN A 90 5.81 16.61 -1.84
C GLN A 90 4.72 16.09 -2.78
N PRO A 91 3.95 15.08 -2.39
CA PRO A 91 2.85 14.60 -3.21
C PRO A 91 1.72 15.64 -3.25
N ASP A 92 1.14 15.86 -4.42
CA ASP A 92 -0.02 16.72 -4.60
C ASP A 92 -1.29 16.08 -4.02
N VAL A 93 -1.33 14.74 -4.07
CA VAL A 93 -2.52 13.98 -3.69
C VAL A 93 -2.17 12.59 -3.17
N ILE A 94 -2.98 12.07 -2.25
CA ILE A 94 -2.97 10.67 -1.81
C ILE A 94 -4.12 9.94 -2.49
N MET A 95 -3.80 8.84 -3.19
CA MET A 95 -4.78 7.98 -3.86
C MET A 95 -4.69 6.54 -3.33
N PRO A 96 -5.80 5.91 -2.96
CA PRO A 96 -5.79 4.50 -2.63
C PRO A 96 -5.78 3.62 -3.88
N VAL A 97 -5.18 2.44 -3.80
CA VAL A 97 -5.41 1.38 -4.78
C VAL A 97 -6.88 0.96 -4.70
N PRO A 98 -7.67 1.08 -5.79
CA PRO A 98 -9.08 0.77 -5.76
C PRO A 98 -9.33 -0.74 -5.75
N ILE A 99 -10.36 -1.17 -5.02
CA ILE A 99 -10.88 -2.54 -5.09
C ILE A 99 -12.01 -2.62 -6.12
N HIS A 100 -12.24 -3.82 -6.65
CA HIS A 100 -13.36 -4.03 -7.57
C HIS A 100 -14.72 -3.88 -6.86
N VAL A 101 -15.73 -3.38 -7.57
CA VAL A 101 -17.07 -3.12 -7.04
C VAL A 101 -17.70 -4.32 -6.32
N SER A 102 -17.44 -5.54 -6.79
CA SER A 102 -17.93 -6.76 -6.11
C SER A 102 -17.30 -6.95 -4.73
N LYS A 103 -16.01 -6.64 -4.58
CA LYS A 103 -15.33 -6.68 -3.27
C LYS A 103 -15.80 -5.54 -2.36
N LEU A 104 -16.05 -4.36 -2.93
CA LEU A 104 -16.60 -3.24 -2.18
C LEU A 104 -18.00 -3.58 -1.61
N LYS A 105 -18.87 -4.20 -2.43
CA LYS A 105 -20.20 -4.66 -1.98
C LYS A 105 -20.12 -5.70 -0.86
N SER A 106 -19.17 -6.65 -0.94
CA SER A 106 -19.04 -7.71 0.07
C SER A 106 -18.34 -7.26 1.35
N ARG A 107 -17.40 -6.33 1.28
CA ARG A 107 -16.61 -5.84 2.43
C ARG A 107 -17.19 -4.57 3.06
N GLY A 108 -17.93 -3.78 2.27
CA GLY A 108 -18.50 -2.50 2.68
C GLY A 108 -17.51 -1.32 2.66
N TYR A 109 -16.22 -1.55 2.37
CA TYR A 109 -15.19 -0.50 2.29
C TYR A 109 -13.94 -0.95 1.52
N ASN A 110 -13.16 0.03 1.08
CA ASN A 110 -11.81 -0.15 0.54
C ASN A 110 -10.79 0.05 1.67
N GLN A 111 -9.98 -0.95 1.99
CA GLN A 111 -8.96 -0.91 3.03
C GLN A 111 -7.93 0.19 2.77
N ALA A 112 -7.38 0.19 1.56
CA ALA A 112 -6.44 1.23 1.13
C ALA A 112 -7.07 2.62 1.19
N GLY A 113 -8.38 2.73 0.90
CA GLY A 113 -9.16 3.97 0.98
C GLY A 113 -9.21 4.53 2.39
N LEU A 114 -9.56 3.71 3.38
CA LEU A 114 -9.59 4.14 4.78
C LEU A 114 -8.22 4.57 5.30
N ILE A 115 -7.15 3.83 4.95
CA ILE A 115 -5.78 4.21 5.33
C ILE A 115 -5.37 5.52 4.67
N ALA A 116 -5.63 5.67 3.37
CA ALA A 116 -5.28 6.87 2.60
C ALA A 116 -6.03 8.12 3.10
N GLU A 117 -7.32 7.99 3.41
CA GLU A 117 -8.13 9.07 3.98
C GLU A 117 -7.61 9.52 5.36
N SER A 118 -7.29 8.55 6.24
CA SER A 118 -6.73 8.86 7.56
C SER A 118 -5.34 9.50 7.44
N LEU A 119 -4.49 8.98 6.54
CA LEU A 119 -3.16 9.51 6.28
C LEU A 119 -3.20 10.93 5.70
N SER A 120 -4.14 11.21 4.79
CA SER A 120 -4.40 12.54 4.22
C SER A 120 -4.66 13.58 5.30
N LYS A 121 -5.52 13.26 6.26
CA LYS A 121 -5.82 14.14 7.40
C LYS A 121 -4.60 14.40 8.28
N LYS A 122 -3.76 13.37 8.53
CA LYS A 122 -2.56 13.47 9.37
C LYS A 122 -1.45 14.30 8.70
N LEU A 123 -1.26 14.16 7.42
CA LEU A 123 -0.22 14.84 6.66
C LEU A 123 -0.69 16.13 5.98
N ASN A 124 -1.99 16.47 6.07
CA ASN A 124 -2.61 17.61 5.39
C ASN A 124 -2.36 17.62 3.88
N ILE A 125 -2.52 16.46 3.22
CA ILE A 125 -2.38 16.28 1.77
C ILE A 125 -3.75 15.94 1.19
N GLU A 126 -4.08 16.43 -0.01
CA GLU A 126 -5.34 16.15 -0.69
C GLU A 126 -5.59 14.63 -0.81
N TYR A 127 -6.85 14.20 -0.63
CA TYR A 127 -7.28 12.81 -0.81
C TYR A 127 -8.19 12.68 -2.03
N ASN A 128 -7.92 11.71 -2.90
CA ASN A 128 -8.75 11.44 -4.07
C ASN A 128 -8.88 9.94 -4.32
N GLU A 129 -10.06 9.38 -4.11
CA GLU A 129 -10.38 7.97 -4.35
C GLU A 129 -11.10 7.70 -5.68
N HIS A 130 -11.39 8.76 -6.45
CA HIS A 130 -12.25 8.66 -7.64
C HIS A 130 -11.47 8.66 -8.95
N SER A 131 -10.24 9.20 -8.95
CA SER A 131 -9.43 9.32 -10.17
C SER A 131 -8.90 7.99 -10.68
N LEU A 132 -8.60 7.03 -9.80
CA LEU A 132 -8.16 5.69 -10.17
C LEU A 132 -9.29 4.69 -9.96
N ILE A 133 -9.66 3.97 -11.03
CA ILE A 133 -10.81 3.04 -11.01
C ILE A 133 -10.33 1.62 -11.35
N ARG A 134 -10.83 0.62 -10.62
CA ARG A 134 -10.64 -0.79 -10.94
C ARG A 134 -11.81 -1.30 -11.78
N THR A 135 -11.55 -1.62 -13.04
CA THR A 135 -12.56 -2.00 -14.02
C THR A 135 -12.80 -3.51 -14.10
N ARG A 136 -11.88 -4.33 -13.61
CA ARG A 136 -11.98 -5.79 -13.67
C ARG A 136 -11.83 -6.43 -12.30
N ALA A 137 -12.65 -7.45 -12.04
CA ALA A 137 -12.41 -8.38 -10.97
C ALA A 137 -11.20 -9.26 -11.35
N THR A 138 -10.20 -9.31 -10.50
CA THR A 138 -9.00 -10.12 -10.70
C THR A 138 -8.97 -11.26 -9.69
N SER A 139 -8.34 -12.37 -10.04
CA SER A 139 -8.13 -13.50 -9.11
C SER A 139 -7.33 -13.05 -7.87
N PRO A 140 -7.52 -13.73 -6.73
CA PRO A 140 -6.73 -13.44 -5.54
C PRO A 140 -5.22 -13.59 -5.83
N MET A 141 -4.43 -12.57 -5.49
CA MET A 141 -2.99 -12.53 -5.77
C MET A 141 -2.20 -13.63 -5.03
N LYS A 142 -2.72 -14.14 -3.90
CA LYS A 142 -2.05 -15.15 -3.08
C LYS A 142 -1.79 -16.47 -3.83
N ASP A 143 -2.62 -16.78 -4.82
CA ASP A 143 -2.59 -18.05 -5.55
C ASP A 143 -1.85 -17.94 -6.91
N LEU A 144 -1.22 -16.78 -7.19
CA LEU A 144 -0.59 -16.46 -8.48
C LEU A 144 0.92 -16.29 -8.34
N ASN A 145 1.68 -16.77 -9.34
CA ASN A 145 3.10 -16.40 -9.51
C ASN A 145 3.24 -14.98 -10.09
N ASP A 146 4.48 -14.44 -10.15
CA ASP A 146 4.73 -13.05 -10.57
C ASP A 146 4.25 -12.74 -11.99
N ILE A 147 4.46 -13.65 -12.95
CA ILE A 147 3.99 -13.50 -14.34
C ILE A 147 2.46 -13.45 -14.38
N GLN A 148 1.82 -14.33 -13.62
CA GLN A 148 0.36 -14.37 -13.52
C GLN A 148 -0.19 -13.14 -12.82
N ARG A 149 0.50 -12.59 -11.81
CA ARG A 149 0.12 -11.34 -11.13
C ARG A 149 0.14 -10.16 -12.11
N THR A 150 1.19 -10.02 -12.90
CA THR A 150 1.30 -8.97 -13.92
C THR A 150 0.17 -9.07 -14.93
N LYS A 151 -0.04 -10.24 -15.54
CA LYS A 151 -1.14 -10.47 -16.49
C LYS A 151 -2.53 -10.24 -15.88
N ASN A 152 -2.72 -10.62 -14.62
CA ASN A 152 -3.97 -10.45 -13.89
C ASN A 152 -4.30 -8.96 -13.65
N LEU A 153 -3.27 -8.10 -13.55
CA LEU A 153 -3.43 -6.66 -13.38
C LEU A 153 -3.49 -5.88 -14.69
N GLU A 154 -3.07 -6.47 -15.82
CA GLU A 154 -3.15 -5.82 -17.11
C GLU A 154 -4.58 -5.34 -17.40
N LYS A 155 -4.71 -4.03 -17.70
CA LYS A 155 -6.00 -3.38 -17.97
C LYS A 155 -7.03 -3.49 -16.82
N ALA A 156 -6.59 -3.84 -15.60
CA ALA A 156 -7.48 -3.88 -14.44
C ALA A 156 -7.83 -2.49 -13.91
N PHE A 157 -6.98 -1.51 -14.20
CA PHE A 157 -7.14 -0.13 -13.77
C PHE A 157 -7.32 0.81 -14.95
N LYS A 158 -8.02 1.90 -14.73
CA LYS A 158 -8.09 3.05 -15.63
C LYS A 158 -8.20 4.35 -14.83
N ILE A 159 -7.81 5.45 -15.46
CA ILE A 159 -8.05 6.80 -14.95
C ILE A 159 -9.49 7.21 -15.36
N ALA A 160 -10.22 7.84 -14.45
CA ALA A 160 -11.56 8.38 -14.73
C ALA A 160 -11.48 9.51 -15.79
N GLY A 161 -12.57 9.71 -16.56
CA GLY A 161 -12.53 10.60 -17.71
C GLY A 161 -12.31 12.09 -17.42
N ASN A 162 -12.75 12.58 -16.26
CA ASN A 162 -12.61 13.97 -15.84
C ASN A 162 -11.81 14.04 -14.55
N VAL A 163 -10.47 13.99 -14.65
CA VAL A 163 -9.58 14.07 -13.50
C VAL A 163 -8.69 15.29 -13.54
N ILE A 164 -8.36 15.79 -12.36
CA ILE A 164 -7.30 16.77 -12.17
C ILE A 164 -5.97 16.09 -12.51
N ILE A 165 -5.09 16.76 -13.23
CA ILE A 165 -3.73 16.29 -13.50
C ILE A 165 -2.87 16.65 -12.31
N TYR A 166 -2.35 15.64 -11.63
CA TYR A 166 -1.39 15.79 -10.53
C TYR A 166 0.02 15.49 -11.04
N ASN A 167 1.01 16.22 -10.52
CA ASN A 167 2.42 15.97 -10.88
C ASN A 167 3.01 14.81 -10.06
N LYS A 168 2.65 14.74 -8.77
CA LYS A 168 3.12 13.71 -7.85
C LYS A 168 1.97 13.07 -7.11
N VAL A 169 1.84 11.77 -7.23
CA VAL A 169 0.77 10.99 -6.61
C VAL A 169 1.36 10.02 -5.60
N LEU A 170 0.90 10.07 -4.36
CA LEU A 170 1.19 9.05 -3.36
C LEU A 170 0.12 7.96 -3.44
N ILE A 171 0.50 6.77 -3.89
CA ILE A 171 -0.40 5.61 -3.94
C ILE A 171 -0.30 4.84 -2.62
N VAL A 172 -1.44 4.51 -2.03
CA VAL A 172 -1.55 3.72 -0.79
C VAL A 172 -2.18 2.37 -1.09
N ASP A 173 -1.55 1.29 -0.60
CA ASP A 173 -2.09 -0.07 -0.64
C ASP A 173 -1.88 -0.78 0.71
N ASP A 174 -2.58 -1.90 0.95
CA ASP A 174 -2.46 -2.69 2.17
C ASP A 174 -1.33 -3.71 2.14
N ILE A 175 -0.95 -4.20 0.97
CA ILE A 175 0.11 -5.20 0.79
C ILE A 175 0.89 -4.91 -0.49
N TYR A 176 2.17 -4.61 -0.36
CA TYR A 176 3.08 -4.58 -1.49
C TYR A 176 3.56 -6.00 -1.83
N THR A 177 3.49 -6.37 -3.10
CA THR A 177 3.98 -7.67 -3.61
C THR A 177 5.06 -7.50 -4.66
N THR A 178 4.68 -7.07 -5.85
CA THR A 178 5.58 -6.95 -7.02
C THR A 178 5.64 -5.53 -7.60
N GLY A 179 4.83 -4.60 -7.07
CA GLY A 179 4.76 -3.23 -7.55
C GLY A 179 3.97 -3.06 -8.83
#